data_e4569fad642bc1856644f898a80eea18
#
_entry.id   e4569fad642bc1856644f898a80eea18
#
_cell.length_a   1.000
_cell.length_b   1.000
_cell.length_c   1.000
_cell.angle_alpha   90.00
_cell.angle_beta   90.00
_cell.angle_gamma   90.00
#
_symmetry.space_group_name_H-M   'P 1'
#
loop_
_entity.id
_entity.type
_entity.pdbx_description
1 polymer ?
#
loop_
_entity_poly.entity_id
_entity_poly.type
_entity_poly.pdbx_seq_one_letter_code
_entity_poly.pdbx_strand_id
1 'polypeptide(L)'
;MTSSDTTSTEMQSTGPTFSSRKPRLNHVAMSLAPGDLDEEHRKLRADFLSDVFGFYDLPMLTEDRYRQVFQVHNIEQFVFLIADDPPMTCARLDHFGLSVGDESELDDILARAQAWQARDDRVEIIEKKIDDHGMLAITSIYVRYLLPMMIEIQWWDFKGMPRNDEKGAA
;
A
#
# COMPACT_ATOMS: atom_id res chain seq x y z
N MET A 1 -19.30 53.24 -18.57
CA MET A 1 -19.71 52.38 -17.45
C MET A 1 -19.48 50.94 -17.90
N THR A 2 -18.37 50.39 -17.60
CA THR A 2 -18.00 49.00 -17.93
C THR A 2 -17.82 48.23 -16.64
N SER A 3 -18.79 47.37 -16.35
CA SER A 3 -18.74 46.43 -15.22
C SER A 3 -17.73 45.33 -15.54
N SER A 4 -16.73 45.20 -14.73
CA SER A 4 -15.80 44.08 -14.70
C SER A 4 -16.36 43.00 -13.78
N ASP A 5 -16.90 41.94 -14.37
CA ASP A 5 -17.23 40.71 -13.65
C ASP A 5 -15.93 39.96 -13.30
N THR A 6 -15.61 39.95 -12.03
CA THR A 6 -14.52 39.16 -11.48
C THR A 6 -15.08 37.81 -11.09
N THR A 7 -14.95 36.81 -11.97
CA THR A 7 -15.30 35.42 -11.67
C THR A 7 -14.25 34.85 -10.70
N SER A 8 -14.57 34.80 -9.44
CA SER A 8 -13.79 34.09 -8.44
C SER A 8 -13.93 32.59 -8.68
N THR A 9 -12.91 31.96 -9.23
CA THR A 9 -12.84 30.50 -9.32
C THR A 9 -12.54 29.99 -7.91
N GLU A 10 -13.59 29.54 -7.21
CA GLU A 10 -13.43 28.76 -5.98
C GLU A 10 -12.72 27.45 -6.33
N MET A 11 -11.48 27.31 -5.87
CA MET A 11 -10.79 26.04 -5.84
C MET A 11 -11.54 25.12 -4.88
N GLN A 12 -12.41 24.26 -5.42
CA GLN A 12 -13.04 23.19 -4.63
C GLN A 12 -11.91 22.24 -4.18
N SER A 13 -11.72 22.19 -2.86
CA SER A 13 -10.85 21.22 -2.21
C SER A 13 -11.40 19.81 -2.50
N THR A 14 -10.75 19.07 -3.39
CA THR A 14 -11.06 17.67 -3.68
C THR A 14 -10.41 16.71 -2.66
N GLY A 15 -10.19 17.15 -1.45
CA GLY A 15 -9.79 16.26 -0.36
C GLY A 15 -10.95 15.32 0.01
N PRO A 16 -10.67 14.07 0.43
CA PRO A 16 -11.72 13.15 0.82
C PRO A 16 -12.53 13.75 1.97
N THR A 17 -13.81 13.94 1.73
CA THR A 17 -14.77 14.38 2.77
C THR A 17 -14.96 13.24 3.78
N PHE A 18 -14.34 13.36 4.93
CA PHE A 18 -14.54 12.44 6.05
C PHE A 18 -15.90 12.65 6.70
N SER A 19 -16.94 12.11 6.15
CA SER A 19 -18.28 12.10 6.74
C SER A 19 -18.61 10.78 7.43
N SER A 20 -17.65 9.99 7.85
CA SER A 20 -18.01 8.73 8.47
C SER A 20 -17.82 8.78 9.97
N ARG A 21 -18.86 8.36 10.69
CA ARG A 21 -18.82 8.09 12.13
C ARG A 21 -18.03 6.81 12.46
N LYS A 22 -17.42 6.15 11.44
CA LYS A 22 -16.64 4.93 11.58
C LYS A 22 -15.16 5.26 11.42
N PRO A 23 -14.31 4.77 12.31
CA PRO A 23 -12.87 4.86 12.11
C PRO A 23 -12.45 4.08 10.84
N ARG A 24 -11.39 4.53 10.20
CA ARG A 24 -10.81 3.89 9.02
C ARG A 24 -9.43 3.36 9.35
N LEU A 25 -9.06 2.25 8.70
CA LEU A 25 -7.69 1.79 8.73
C LEU A 25 -6.82 2.85 8.03
N ASN A 26 -5.80 3.36 8.75
CA ASN A 26 -4.89 4.37 8.22
C ASN A 26 -3.44 3.89 8.14
N HIS A 27 -3.01 2.94 8.97
CA HIS A 27 -1.66 2.43 8.90
C HIS A 27 -1.54 0.98 9.40
N VAL A 28 -0.44 0.37 9.01
CA VAL A 28 0.06 -0.88 9.56
C VAL A 28 1.41 -0.60 10.20
N ALA A 29 1.61 -1.01 11.45
CA ALA A 29 2.88 -0.90 12.13
C ALA A 29 3.51 -2.29 12.32
N MET A 30 4.81 -2.39 12.06
CA MET A 30 5.60 -3.61 12.24
C MET A 30 6.90 -3.27 12.98
N SER A 31 7.27 -4.09 13.97
CA SER A 31 8.55 -3.94 14.64
C SER A 31 9.63 -4.79 13.97
N LEU A 32 10.82 -4.21 13.85
CA LEU A 32 12.03 -4.81 13.28
C LEU A 32 13.17 -4.74 14.32
N ALA A 33 14.13 -5.64 14.22
CA ALA A 33 15.36 -5.47 14.99
C ALA A 33 16.07 -4.17 14.60
N PRO A 34 16.71 -3.43 15.54
CA PRO A 34 17.40 -2.17 15.21
C PRO A 34 18.45 -2.31 14.10
N GLY A 35 19.08 -3.49 13.97
CA GLY A 35 20.03 -3.81 12.90
C GLY A 35 19.39 -3.86 11.52
N ASP A 36 18.12 -4.24 11.43
CA ASP A 36 17.36 -4.29 10.17
C ASP A 36 16.83 -2.92 9.74
N LEU A 37 17.04 -1.88 10.56
CA LEU A 37 16.70 -0.48 10.26
C LEU A 37 17.94 0.40 9.98
N ASP A 38 19.09 -0.20 9.70
CA ASP A 38 20.27 0.53 9.26
C ASP A 38 20.08 1.11 7.84
N GLU A 39 20.98 1.97 7.40
CA GLU A 39 20.90 2.70 6.14
C GLU A 39 20.78 1.76 4.93
N GLU A 40 21.52 0.65 4.91
CA GLU A 40 21.52 -0.32 3.82
C GLU A 40 20.14 -0.99 3.68
N HIS A 41 19.61 -1.56 4.78
CA HIS A 41 18.32 -2.23 4.79
C HIS A 41 17.17 -1.25 4.48
N ARG A 42 17.24 -0.01 4.99
CA ARG A 42 16.24 1.02 4.68
C ARG A 42 16.24 1.36 3.20
N LYS A 43 17.43 1.51 2.60
CA LYS A 43 17.55 1.78 1.16
C LYS A 43 16.99 0.64 0.32
N LEU A 44 17.34 -0.60 0.63
CA LEU A 44 16.83 -1.78 -0.09
C LEU A 44 15.30 -1.85 -0.03
N ARG A 45 14.71 -1.63 1.14
CA ARG A 45 13.24 -1.59 1.27
C ARG A 45 12.62 -0.44 0.49
N ALA A 46 13.21 0.76 0.56
CA ALA A 46 12.70 1.92 -0.14
C ALA A 46 12.71 1.71 -1.66
N ASP A 47 13.81 1.20 -2.20
CA ASP A 47 13.93 0.88 -3.63
C ASP A 47 12.89 -0.17 -4.04
N PHE A 48 12.75 -1.26 -3.26
CA PHE A 48 11.78 -2.31 -3.56
C PHE A 48 10.33 -1.83 -3.49
N LEU A 49 9.95 -1.19 -2.38
CA LEU A 49 8.56 -0.79 -2.17
C LEU A 49 8.13 0.31 -3.15
N SER A 50 9.05 1.18 -3.52
CA SER A 50 8.82 2.19 -4.56
C SER A 50 8.67 1.55 -5.94
N ASP A 51 9.59 0.66 -6.36
CA ASP A 51 9.57 0.04 -7.67
C ASP A 51 8.35 -0.88 -7.86
N VAL A 52 8.03 -1.68 -6.83
CA VAL A 52 7.00 -2.73 -6.95
C VAL A 52 5.60 -2.14 -6.72
N PHE A 53 5.43 -1.32 -5.70
CA PHE A 53 4.11 -0.85 -5.25
C PHE A 53 3.88 0.65 -5.42
N GLY A 54 4.91 1.42 -5.78
CA GLY A 54 4.81 2.87 -5.85
C GLY A 54 4.73 3.56 -4.48
N PHE A 55 5.17 2.89 -3.40
CA PHE A 55 5.20 3.52 -2.09
C PHE A 55 6.25 4.62 -2.05
N TYR A 56 5.97 5.65 -1.29
CA TYR A 56 6.88 6.79 -1.14
C TYR A 56 7.54 6.76 0.24
N ASP A 57 8.86 6.63 0.29
CA ASP A 57 9.63 6.77 1.53
C ASP A 57 9.51 8.19 2.07
N LEU A 58 9.24 8.33 3.38
CA LEU A 58 9.08 9.62 4.06
C LEU A 58 10.32 9.93 4.89
N PRO A 59 11.39 10.48 4.28
CA PRO A 59 12.65 10.68 4.98
C PRO A 59 12.54 11.63 6.18
N MET A 60 11.58 12.57 6.19
CA MET A 60 11.34 13.46 7.33
C MET A 60 10.78 12.73 8.56
N LEU A 61 10.22 11.51 8.39
CA LEU A 61 9.72 10.65 9.46
C LEU A 61 10.63 9.44 9.72
N THR A 62 11.71 9.29 8.96
CA THR A 62 12.67 8.20 9.06
C THR A 62 13.80 8.59 10.00
N GLU A 63 14.24 7.68 10.85
CA GLU A 63 15.35 7.86 11.80
C GLU A 63 16.20 6.60 11.86
N ASP A 64 17.51 6.76 11.76
CA ASP A 64 18.46 5.65 11.67
C ASP A 64 18.30 4.67 12.83
N ARG A 65 18.23 3.38 12.50
CA ARG A 65 18.06 2.26 13.45
C ARG A 65 16.87 2.36 14.41
N TYR A 66 15.97 3.31 14.16
CA TYR A 66 14.80 3.53 15.01
C TYR A 66 13.48 3.38 14.26
N ARG A 67 13.33 4.01 13.10
CA ARG A 67 12.08 3.92 12.31
C ARG A 67 12.28 4.22 10.84
N GLN A 68 11.37 3.68 10.03
CA GLN A 68 11.18 4.01 8.61
C GLN A 68 9.69 4.07 8.29
N VAL A 69 9.27 5.04 7.50
CA VAL A 69 7.84 5.27 7.20
C VAL A 69 7.62 5.39 5.70
N PHE A 70 6.63 4.68 5.20
CA PHE A 70 6.26 4.69 3.78
C PHE A 70 4.81 5.13 3.62
N GLN A 71 4.58 6.19 2.85
CA GLN A 71 3.24 6.52 2.38
C GLN A 71 2.80 5.49 1.34
N VAL A 72 1.59 4.95 1.51
CA VAL A 72 0.99 3.96 0.61
C VAL A 72 0.18 4.66 -0.49
N HIS A 73 -0.86 5.38 -0.13
CA HIS A 73 -1.73 6.08 -1.08
C HIS A 73 -1.73 7.61 -0.84
N ASN A 74 -1.98 8.01 0.39
CA ASN A 74 -1.92 9.41 0.80
C ASN A 74 -1.20 9.53 2.15
N ILE A 75 -0.93 10.76 2.62
CA ILE A 75 -0.14 10.99 3.83
C ILE A 75 -0.75 10.36 5.11
N GLU A 76 -2.04 10.07 5.12
CA GLU A 76 -2.72 9.43 6.25
C GLU A 76 -2.70 7.90 6.17
N GLN A 77 -2.27 7.32 5.03
CA GLN A 77 -2.20 5.87 4.81
C GLN A 77 -0.75 5.46 4.62
N PHE A 78 -0.20 4.77 5.63
CA PHE A 78 1.23 4.50 5.65
C PHE A 78 1.58 3.15 6.29
N VAL A 79 2.73 2.63 5.93
CA VAL A 79 3.41 1.54 6.62
C VAL A 79 4.45 2.14 7.56
N PHE A 80 4.41 1.74 8.81
CA PHE A 80 5.29 2.21 9.87
C PHE A 80 6.18 1.07 10.38
N LEU A 81 7.47 1.20 10.16
CA LEU A 81 8.47 0.27 10.68
C LEU A 81 9.18 0.93 11.86
N ILE A 82 9.25 0.22 12.98
CA ILE A 82 9.84 0.73 14.22
C ILE A 82 10.77 -0.31 14.83
N ALA A 83 11.87 0.14 15.42
CA ALA A 83 12.80 -0.75 16.15
C ALA A 83 12.14 -1.25 17.42
N ASP A 84 12.25 -2.57 17.66
CA ASP A 84 11.86 -3.21 18.92
C ASP A 84 12.71 -4.46 19.18
N ASP A 85 12.79 -4.87 20.44
CA ASP A 85 13.46 -6.09 20.88
C ASP A 85 12.62 -6.78 21.98
N PRO A 86 12.00 -7.93 21.70
CA PRO A 86 12.08 -8.69 20.46
C PRO A 86 11.28 -8.06 19.31
N PRO A 87 11.75 -8.21 18.05
CA PRO A 87 11.02 -7.73 16.89
C PRO A 87 9.76 -8.58 16.63
N MET A 88 8.87 -8.08 15.78
CA MET A 88 7.69 -8.80 15.34
C MET A 88 8.06 -10.10 14.65
N THR A 89 7.38 -11.19 15.03
CA THR A 89 7.43 -12.47 14.33
C THR A 89 6.04 -12.82 13.83
N CYS A 90 5.95 -13.21 12.55
CA CYS A 90 4.69 -13.51 11.89
C CYS A 90 4.70 -14.94 11.35
N ALA A 91 3.53 -15.57 11.31
CA ALA A 91 3.34 -16.75 10.48
C ALA A 91 3.50 -16.38 8.99
N ARG A 92 3.87 -17.38 8.16
CA ARG A 92 4.17 -17.11 6.73
C ARG A 92 3.05 -16.41 5.97
N LEU A 93 1.80 -16.65 6.35
CA LEU A 93 0.62 -16.09 5.68
C LEU A 93 0.03 -14.86 6.40
N ASP A 94 0.65 -14.38 7.47
CA ASP A 94 0.24 -13.11 8.07
C ASP A 94 0.52 -11.98 7.08
N HIS A 95 -0.49 -11.17 6.80
CA HIS A 95 -0.43 -10.15 5.76
C HIS A 95 -1.30 -8.94 6.09
N PHE A 96 -1.08 -7.86 5.36
CA PHE A 96 -2.04 -6.78 5.21
C PHE A 96 -2.37 -6.61 3.72
N GLY A 97 -3.63 -6.24 3.43
CA GLY A 97 -4.15 -6.21 2.08
C GLY A 97 -4.30 -4.80 1.52
N LEU A 98 -4.00 -4.68 0.23
CA LEU A 98 -4.22 -3.49 -0.59
C LEU A 98 -5.06 -3.91 -1.81
N SER A 99 -5.92 -3.02 -2.28
CA SER A 99 -6.72 -3.27 -3.49
C SER A 99 -6.22 -2.42 -4.65
N VAL A 100 -6.33 -2.99 -5.86
CA VAL A 100 -6.08 -2.30 -7.13
C VAL A 100 -7.38 -2.10 -7.90
N GLY A 101 -7.36 -1.17 -8.85
CA GLY A 101 -8.53 -0.80 -9.66
C GLY A 101 -8.91 -1.85 -10.68
N ASP A 102 -7.94 -2.49 -11.30
CA ASP A 102 -8.15 -3.54 -12.30
C ASP A 102 -7.10 -4.65 -12.20
N GLU A 103 -7.33 -5.75 -12.95
CA GLU A 103 -6.46 -6.92 -12.91
C GLU A 103 -5.09 -6.66 -13.52
N SER A 104 -4.99 -5.75 -14.50
CA SER A 104 -3.72 -5.44 -15.16
C SER A 104 -2.75 -4.73 -14.21
N GLU A 105 -3.24 -3.91 -13.27
CA GLU A 105 -2.41 -3.32 -12.22
C GLU A 105 -1.80 -4.40 -11.31
N LEU A 106 -2.59 -5.45 -10.98
CA LEU A 106 -2.10 -6.58 -10.19
C LEU A 106 -1.02 -7.35 -10.97
N ASP A 107 -1.23 -7.60 -12.27
CA ASP A 107 -0.25 -8.28 -13.13
C ASP A 107 1.05 -7.48 -13.26
N ASP A 108 0.97 -6.16 -13.36
CA ASP A 108 2.13 -5.27 -13.40
C ASP A 108 2.93 -5.32 -12.09
N ILE A 109 2.25 -5.35 -10.95
CA ILE A 109 2.90 -5.49 -9.63
C ILE A 109 3.60 -6.85 -9.54
N LEU A 110 2.93 -7.93 -9.95
CA LEU A 110 3.53 -9.26 -9.97
C LEU A 110 4.79 -9.32 -10.84
N ALA A 111 4.72 -8.77 -12.05
CA ALA A 111 5.86 -8.73 -12.97
C ALA A 111 7.06 -7.97 -12.37
N ARG A 112 6.83 -6.82 -11.72
CA ARG A 112 7.89 -6.06 -11.03
C ARG A 112 8.47 -6.84 -9.85
N ALA A 113 7.62 -7.49 -9.05
CA ALA A 113 8.08 -8.32 -7.93
C ALA A 113 8.95 -9.51 -8.42
N GLN A 114 8.55 -10.17 -9.51
CA GLN A 114 9.32 -11.26 -10.12
C GLN A 114 10.67 -10.77 -10.68
N ALA A 115 10.71 -9.58 -11.27
CA ALA A 115 11.97 -8.96 -11.72
C ALA A 115 12.91 -8.65 -10.55
N TRP A 116 12.38 -8.28 -9.38
CA TRP A 116 13.15 -8.14 -8.15
C TRP A 116 13.62 -9.50 -7.62
N GLN A 117 12.76 -10.51 -7.57
CA GLN A 117 13.11 -11.86 -7.11
C GLN A 117 14.24 -12.48 -7.93
N ALA A 118 14.29 -12.20 -9.23
CA ALA A 118 15.37 -12.70 -10.10
C ALA A 118 16.76 -12.15 -9.75
N ARG A 119 16.86 -11.06 -9.01
CA ARG A 119 18.12 -10.41 -8.58
C ARG A 119 18.38 -10.49 -7.08
N ASP A 120 17.34 -10.79 -6.28
CA ASP A 120 17.44 -10.91 -4.84
C ASP A 120 16.47 -12.00 -4.34
N ASP A 121 17.01 -13.14 -3.92
CA ASP A 121 16.25 -14.32 -3.50
C ASP A 121 15.49 -14.16 -2.18
N ARG A 122 15.70 -13.03 -1.46
CA ARG A 122 14.93 -12.67 -0.27
C ARG A 122 13.51 -12.19 -0.60
N VAL A 123 13.21 -11.91 -1.88
CA VAL A 123 11.84 -11.60 -2.30
C VAL A 123 11.01 -12.88 -2.31
N GLU A 124 9.99 -12.92 -1.49
CA GLU A 124 9.01 -14.01 -1.47
C GLU A 124 7.76 -13.60 -2.24
N ILE A 125 7.28 -14.50 -3.11
CA ILE A 125 6.06 -14.31 -3.88
C ILE A 125 5.16 -15.54 -3.67
N ILE A 126 3.88 -15.31 -3.41
CA ILE A 126 2.82 -16.30 -3.62
C ILE A 126 2.07 -15.84 -4.85
N GLU A 127 2.12 -16.67 -5.87
CA GLU A 127 1.56 -16.39 -7.19
C GLU A 127 0.04 -16.25 -7.16
N LYS A 128 -0.49 -15.75 -8.28
CA LYS A 128 -1.91 -15.43 -8.46
C LYS A 128 -2.83 -16.57 -8.02
N LYS A 129 -3.77 -16.26 -7.14
CA LYS A 129 -4.85 -17.14 -6.69
C LYS A 129 -6.18 -16.43 -6.93
N ILE A 130 -7.17 -17.19 -7.36
CA ILE A 130 -8.53 -16.69 -7.57
C ILE A 130 -9.46 -17.42 -6.59
N ASP A 131 -10.17 -16.65 -5.77
CA ASP A 131 -11.24 -17.12 -4.91
C ASP A 131 -12.59 -16.66 -5.50
N ASP A 132 -13.32 -17.59 -6.16
CA ASP A 132 -14.59 -17.31 -6.82
C ASP A 132 -15.77 -17.63 -5.89
N HIS A 133 -16.52 -16.59 -5.53
CA HIS A 133 -17.72 -16.66 -4.68
C HIS A 133 -19.03 -16.54 -5.49
N GLY A 134 -18.99 -16.78 -6.80
CA GLY A 134 -20.16 -16.70 -7.68
C GLY A 134 -20.48 -15.26 -8.13
N MET A 135 -20.95 -14.41 -7.23
CA MET A 135 -21.26 -13.00 -7.52
C MET A 135 -20.03 -12.08 -7.44
N LEU A 136 -18.96 -12.55 -6.85
CA LEU A 136 -17.71 -11.84 -6.64
C LEU A 136 -16.56 -12.82 -6.81
N ALA A 137 -15.51 -12.42 -7.53
CA ALA A 137 -14.23 -13.11 -7.52
C ALA A 137 -13.14 -12.16 -6.99
N ILE A 138 -12.20 -12.72 -6.24
CA ILE A 138 -11.06 -12.00 -5.72
C ILE A 138 -9.81 -12.65 -6.26
N THR A 139 -9.01 -11.90 -7.01
CA THR A 139 -7.68 -12.32 -7.47
C THR A 139 -6.65 -11.71 -6.55
N SER A 140 -5.77 -12.54 -5.97
CA SER A 140 -4.75 -12.12 -5.02
C SER A 140 -3.36 -12.59 -5.41
N ILE A 141 -2.37 -11.78 -5.07
CA ILE A 141 -0.95 -12.15 -4.98
C ILE A 141 -0.42 -11.70 -3.63
N TYR A 142 0.64 -12.36 -3.13
CA TYR A 142 1.31 -11.97 -1.90
C TYR A 142 2.78 -11.77 -2.17
N VAL A 143 3.33 -10.68 -1.65
CA VAL A 143 4.74 -10.32 -1.85
C VAL A 143 5.34 -9.89 -0.53
N ARG A 144 6.57 -10.34 -0.23
CA ARG A 144 7.33 -9.93 0.95
C ARG A 144 8.79 -9.67 0.59
N TYR A 145 9.33 -8.59 1.10
CA TYR A 145 10.77 -8.29 1.03
C TYR A 145 11.19 -7.48 2.24
N LEU A 146 12.05 -8.05 3.09
CA LEU A 146 12.60 -7.43 4.29
C LEU A 146 11.53 -6.86 5.25
N LEU A 147 10.36 -7.47 5.27
CA LEU A 147 9.23 -7.14 6.14
C LEU A 147 8.81 -8.38 6.92
N PRO A 148 8.29 -8.25 8.17
CA PRO A 148 7.72 -9.38 8.91
C PRO A 148 6.49 -9.98 8.26
N MET A 149 5.58 -9.14 7.74
CA MET A 149 4.32 -9.55 7.12
C MET A 149 4.42 -9.52 5.59
N MET A 150 3.58 -10.32 4.92
CA MET A 150 3.37 -10.19 3.48
C MET A 150 2.47 -9.00 3.16
N ILE A 151 2.61 -8.46 1.97
CA ILE A 151 1.68 -7.51 1.35
C ILE A 151 0.81 -8.31 0.39
N GLU A 152 -0.49 -8.36 0.65
CA GLU A 152 -1.45 -8.93 -0.28
C GLU A 152 -1.96 -7.83 -1.21
N ILE A 153 -1.96 -8.10 -2.51
CA ILE A 153 -2.60 -7.24 -3.50
C ILE A 153 -3.81 -7.96 -4.03
N GLN A 154 -4.96 -7.29 -3.99
CA GLN A 154 -6.24 -7.85 -4.40
C GLN A 154 -6.86 -7.03 -5.52
N TRP A 155 -7.35 -7.72 -6.54
CA TRP A 155 -8.33 -7.20 -7.48
C TRP A 155 -9.69 -7.87 -7.25
N TRP A 156 -10.73 -7.05 -7.15
CA TRP A 156 -12.09 -7.47 -6.85
C TRP A 156 -12.97 -7.37 -8.08
N ASP A 157 -13.35 -8.49 -8.68
CA ASP A 157 -14.29 -8.57 -9.79
C ASP A 157 -15.72 -8.74 -9.24
N PHE A 158 -16.49 -7.68 -9.28
CA PHE A 158 -17.89 -7.66 -8.85
C PHE A 158 -18.85 -8.22 -9.91
N LYS A 159 -18.35 -8.79 -11.00
CA LYS A 159 -19.13 -9.43 -12.07
C LYS A 159 -20.31 -8.57 -12.56
N GLY A 160 -20.07 -7.29 -12.76
CA GLY A 160 -21.06 -6.31 -13.23
C GLY A 160 -21.94 -5.70 -12.14
N MET A 161 -21.73 -6.03 -10.89
CA MET A 161 -22.39 -5.32 -9.79
C MET A 161 -21.72 -3.96 -9.54
N PRO A 162 -22.49 -2.89 -9.23
CA PRO A 162 -21.89 -1.59 -8.91
C PRO A 162 -21.09 -1.68 -7.61
N ARG A 163 -19.89 -1.12 -7.61
CA ARG A 163 -19.11 -0.93 -6.38
C ARG A 163 -19.84 0.06 -5.45
N ASN A 164 -19.83 -0.21 -4.15
CA ASN A 164 -20.50 0.66 -3.17
C ASN A 164 -19.85 2.05 -3.02
N ASP A 165 -18.62 2.23 -3.49
CA ASP A 165 -17.88 3.49 -3.51
C ASP A 165 -18.40 4.47 -4.59
N GLU A 166 -19.07 3.97 -5.64
CA GLU A 166 -19.69 4.82 -6.66
C GLU A 166 -20.98 5.53 -6.20
N LYS A 167 -21.54 5.14 -5.05
CA LYS A 167 -22.76 5.75 -4.49
C LYS A 167 -22.51 6.99 -3.64
N GLY A 168 -21.28 7.42 -3.45
CA GLY A 168 -20.91 8.60 -2.66
C GLY A 168 -20.74 9.91 -3.44
N ALA A 169 -20.96 9.91 -4.75
CA ALA A 169 -20.75 11.07 -5.63
C ALA A 169 -22.04 11.64 -6.21
N ALA A 170 -23.14 11.65 -5.42
CA ALA A 170 -24.39 12.33 -5.80
C ALA A 170 -24.82 13.30 -4.70
#